data_c381761697350fea6af66a3ac0eec351
#
_entry.id   c381761697350fea6af66a3ac0eec351
#
_cell.length_a   1.000
_cell.length_b   1.000
_cell.length_c   1.000
_cell.angle_alpha   90.00
_cell.angle_beta   90.00
_cell.angle_gamma   90.00
#
_symmetry.space_group_name_H-M   'P 1'
#
loop_
_entity.id
_entity.type
_entity.pdbx_description
1 polymer ?
#
loop_
_entity_poly.entity_id
_entity_poly.type
_entity_poly.pdbx_seq_one_letter_code
_entity_poly.pdbx_strand_id
1 'polypeptide(L)'
;MEESIAQPMTKERLMRYRSLRMENENQLERLARMKSGEQFPAMREGDGSQHAGAGDRLTGAVLRRIEYEERIRPLIEANLREMEKIEEAISQIQDPMEREVLRLRYIDGACWKSMPWGEVALRIYGDNDERCLLATYRLHSRALASINGQTVNL
;
A
#
# COMPACT_ATOMS: atom_id res chain seq x y z
N MET A 1 24.50 16.25 -9.82
CA MET A 1 24.23 14.79 -9.84
C MET A 1 24.17 14.32 -8.41
N GLU A 2 22.97 14.18 -7.92
CA GLU A 2 22.78 13.49 -6.64
C GLU A 2 22.89 11.99 -6.92
N GLU A 3 23.99 11.39 -6.48
CA GLU A 3 24.05 9.95 -6.41
C GLU A 3 22.93 9.49 -5.49
N SER A 4 21.91 8.91 -6.06
CA SER A 4 20.89 8.20 -5.31
C SER A 4 21.60 7.04 -4.59
N ILE A 5 21.98 7.28 -3.35
CA ILE A 5 22.48 6.21 -2.47
C ILE A 5 21.34 5.22 -2.33
N ALA A 6 21.48 4.05 -2.98
CA ALA A 6 20.53 2.97 -2.87
C ALA A 6 20.42 2.58 -1.40
N GLN A 7 19.29 2.93 -0.78
CA GLN A 7 19.05 2.55 0.60
C GLN A 7 18.79 1.05 0.68
N PRO A 8 19.35 0.36 1.69
CA PRO A 8 19.14 -1.07 1.83
C PRO A 8 17.66 -1.40 2.06
N MET A 9 17.24 -2.53 1.52
CA MET A 9 15.89 -3.04 1.73
C MET A 9 15.80 -3.75 3.08
N THR A 10 15.43 -3.01 4.11
CA THR A 10 15.33 -3.51 5.49
C THR A 10 13.92 -4.05 5.77
N LYS A 11 13.78 -4.79 6.87
CA LYS A 11 12.48 -5.23 7.38
C LYS A 11 11.52 -4.06 7.60
N GLU A 12 12.01 -2.97 8.16
CA GLU A 12 11.21 -1.75 8.40
C GLU A 12 10.70 -1.17 7.09
N ARG A 13 11.51 -1.17 6.05
CA ARG A 13 11.11 -0.71 4.73
C ARG A 13 10.06 -1.63 4.09
N LEU A 14 10.23 -2.94 4.22
CA LEU A 14 9.22 -3.92 3.79
C LEU A 14 7.88 -3.71 4.51
N MET A 15 7.90 -3.43 5.80
CA MET A 15 6.69 -3.17 6.58
C MET A 15 5.93 -1.93 6.12
N ARG A 16 6.60 -0.96 5.50
CA ARG A 16 5.96 0.24 4.95
C ARG A 16 5.05 -0.04 3.77
N TYR A 17 5.29 -1.12 3.03
CA TYR A 17 4.48 -1.44 1.84
C TYR A 17 2.98 -1.40 2.12
N ARG A 18 2.57 -2.06 3.18
CA ARG A 18 1.16 -2.12 3.57
C ARG A 18 0.60 -0.77 3.98
N SER A 19 1.37 0.02 4.71
CA SER A 19 0.97 1.37 5.13
C SER A 19 0.82 2.31 3.94
N LEU A 20 1.72 2.23 2.97
CA LEU A 20 1.66 3.02 1.74
C LEU A 20 0.45 2.65 0.89
N ARG A 21 0.18 1.36 0.78
CA ARG A 21 -1.02 0.85 0.08
C ARG A 21 -2.30 1.34 0.75
N MET A 22 -2.37 1.26 2.07
CA MET A 22 -3.53 1.74 2.83
C MET A 22 -3.74 3.24 2.65
N GLU A 23 -2.66 4.03 2.70
CA GLU A 23 -2.74 5.47 2.47
C GLU A 23 -3.28 5.80 1.07
N ASN A 24 -2.78 5.13 0.04
CA ASN A 24 -3.25 5.32 -1.32
C ASN A 24 -4.74 4.96 -1.46
N GLU A 25 -5.15 3.82 -0.93
CA GLU A 25 -6.55 3.37 -0.95
C GLU A 25 -7.47 4.37 -0.23
N ASN A 26 -7.06 4.88 0.92
CA ASN A 26 -7.82 5.88 1.67
C ASN A 26 -7.97 7.20 0.91
N GLN A 27 -6.91 7.67 0.28
CA GLN A 27 -6.96 8.91 -0.50
C GLN A 27 -7.85 8.76 -1.74
N LEU A 28 -7.72 7.64 -2.44
CA LEU A 28 -8.57 7.36 -3.62
C LEU A 28 -10.04 7.19 -3.23
N GLU A 29 -10.32 6.58 -2.10
CA GLU A 29 -11.68 6.45 -1.60
C GLU A 29 -12.31 7.81 -1.26
N ARG A 30 -11.56 8.70 -0.61
CA ARG A 30 -12.02 10.07 -0.35
C ARG A 30 -12.32 10.81 -1.64
N LEU A 31 -11.44 10.70 -2.62
CA LEU A 31 -11.64 11.31 -3.94
C LEU A 31 -12.91 10.77 -4.60
N ALA A 32 -13.13 9.46 -4.55
CA ALA A 32 -14.34 8.82 -5.09
C ALA A 32 -15.60 9.34 -4.41
N ARG A 33 -15.60 9.52 -3.09
CA ARG A 33 -16.73 10.11 -2.35
C ARG A 33 -17.00 11.55 -2.77
N MET A 34 -15.96 12.34 -2.97
CA MET A 34 -16.10 13.72 -3.45
C MET A 34 -16.72 13.77 -4.83
N LYS A 35 -16.28 12.90 -5.75
CA LYS A 35 -16.87 12.77 -7.11
C LYS A 35 -18.32 12.30 -7.07
N SER A 36 -18.63 11.35 -6.19
CA SER A 36 -20.01 10.88 -5.99
C SER A 36 -20.92 11.98 -5.47
N GLY A 37 -20.42 12.81 -4.56
CA GLY A 37 -21.17 13.97 -4.05
C GLY A 37 -21.48 15.02 -5.12
N GLU A 38 -20.62 15.17 -6.13
CA GLU A 38 -20.85 16.05 -7.29
C GLU A 38 -21.94 15.49 -8.21
N GLN A 39 -21.93 14.15 -8.44
CA GLN A 39 -22.91 13.48 -9.33
C GLN A 39 -24.28 13.36 -8.69
N PHE A 40 -24.34 13.21 -7.39
CA PHE A 40 -25.57 13.02 -6.61
C PHE A 40 -25.60 14.01 -5.45
N PRO A 41 -25.76 15.33 -5.74
CA PRO A 41 -25.89 16.30 -4.66
C PRO A 41 -27.08 15.92 -3.80
N ALA A 42 -26.86 15.79 -2.49
CA ALA A 42 -27.90 15.48 -1.55
C ALA A 42 -29.02 16.52 -1.67
N MET A 43 -30.20 16.11 -2.16
CA MET A 43 -31.40 16.91 -2.10
C MET A 43 -31.73 17.03 -0.61
N ARG A 44 -31.44 18.19 -0.03
CA ARG A 44 -32.06 18.55 1.24
C ARG A 44 -33.54 18.76 0.96
N GLU A 45 -34.37 17.81 1.38
CA GLU A 45 -35.77 18.07 1.62
C GLU A 45 -35.82 19.14 2.69
N GLY A 46 -36.16 20.30 2.31
CA GLY A 46 -36.38 21.36 3.25
C GLY A 46 -36.44 22.69 2.57
N ASP A 47 -37.64 23.21 2.58
CA ASP A 47 -37.89 24.61 2.37
C ASP A 47 -37.63 25.08 0.92
N GLY A 48 -38.73 25.33 0.21
CA GLY A 48 -38.78 25.88 -1.15
C GLY A 48 -38.15 27.25 -1.35
N SER A 49 -37.18 27.62 -0.54
CA SER A 49 -36.36 28.79 -0.78
C SER A 49 -35.35 28.43 -1.86
N GLN A 50 -35.63 28.89 -3.05
CA GLN A 50 -34.68 28.93 -4.15
C GLN A 50 -33.47 29.79 -3.73
N HIS A 51 -32.49 29.17 -3.08
CA HIS A 51 -31.25 29.85 -2.87
C HIS A 51 -30.46 29.82 -4.18
N ALA A 52 -30.14 30.99 -4.71
CA ALA A 52 -29.22 31.24 -5.81
C ALA A 52 -27.80 30.67 -5.56
N GLY A 53 -27.59 29.97 -4.46
CA GLY A 53 -26.30 29.41 -4.05
C GLY A 53 -26.08 27.95 -4.44
N ALA A 54 -27.05 27.25 -5.07
CA ALA A 54 -26.88 25.84 -5.43
C ALA A 54 -25.80 25.64 -6.50
N GLY A 55 -25.72 26.54 -7.51
CA GLY A 55 -24.67 26.55 -8.52
C GLY A 55 -23.29 26.88 -7.95
N ASP A 56 -23.22 27.82 -7.01
CA ASP A 56 -21.98 28.22 -6.36
C ASP A 56 -21.46 27.12 -5.41
N ARG A 57 -22.35 26.42 -4.73
CA ARG A 57 -21.99 25.27 -3.88
C ARG A 57 -21.42 24.11 -4.70
N LEU A 58 -22.03 23.81 -5.84
CA LEU A 58 -21.54 22.78 -6.76
C LEU A 58 -20.18 23.17 -7.33
N THR A 59 -20.03 24.40 -7.79
CA THR A 59 -18.75 24.93 -8.28
C THR A 59 -17.68 24.87 -7.20
N GLY A 60 -17.99 25.28 -5.96
CA GLY A 60 -17.11 25.18 -4.83
C GLY A 60 -16.69 23.75 -4.50
N ALA A 61 -17.64 22.81 -4.58
CA ALA A 61 -17.37 21.39 -4.37
C ALA A 61 -16.45 20.82 -5.45
N VAL A 62 -16.68 21.16 -6.71
CA VAL A 62 -15.83 20.76 -7.83
C VAL A 62 -14.41 21.32 -7.68
N LEU A 63 -14.26 22.59 -7.31
CA LEU A 63 -12.95 23.20 -7.09
C LEU A 63 -12.20 22.51 -5.94
N ARG A 64 -12.86 22.21 -4.83
CA ARG A 64 -12.25 21.48 -3.71
C ARG A 64 -11.80 20.10 -4.12
N ARG A 65 -12.59 19.40 -4.93
CA ARG A 65 -12.21 18.09 -5.45
C ARG A 65 -10.99 18.16 -6.34
N ILE A 66 -10.92 19.13 -7.25
CA ILE A 66 -9.77 19.34 -8.14
C ILE A 66 -8.51 19.67 -7.33
N GLU A 67 -8.60 20.56 -6.36
CA GLU A 67 -7.49 20.91 -5.47
C GLU A 67 -7.00 19.71 -4.67
N TYR A 68 -7.92 18.90 -4.16
CA TYR A 68 -7.61 17.67 -3.44
C TYR A 68 -6.90 16.66 -4.33
N GLU A 69 -7.41 16.43 -5.53
CA GLU A 69 -6.82 15.53 -6.53
C GLU A 69 -5.40 15.94 -6.90
N GLU A 70 -5.18 17.23 -7.13
CA GLU A 70 -3.84 17.77 -7.43
C GLU A 70 -2.87 17.60 -6.25
N ARG A 71 -3.37 17.75 -5.03
CA ARG A 71 -2.56 17.60 -3.82
C ARG A 71 -2.16 16.16 -3.54
N ILE A 72 -3.07 15.20 -3.76
CA ILE A 72 -2.80 13.79 -3.46
C ILE A 72 -2.04 13.05 -4.57
N ARG A 73 -2.10 13.52 -5.81
CA ARG A 73 -1.46 12.86 -6.96
C ARG A 73 0.03 12.62 -6.74
N PRO A 74 0.87 13.61 -6.36
CA PRO A 74 2.29 13.37 -6.14
C PRO A 74 2.56 12.44 -4.96
N LEU A 75 1.71 12.45 -3.93
CA LEU A 75 1.83 11.54 -2.78
C LEU A 75 1.57 10.09 -3.19
N ILE A 76 0.50 9.86 -3.95
CA ILE A 76 0.15 8.54 -4.47
C ILE A 76 1.25 8.01 -5.39
N GLU A 77 1.75 8.83 -6.29
CA GLU A 77 2.82 8.46 -7.22
C GLU A 77 4.12 8.11 -6.48
N ALA A 78 4.48 8.89 -5.45
CA ALA A 78 5.65 8.60 -4.63
C ALA A 78 5.49 7.27 -3.86
N ASN A 79 4.32 7.02 -3.30
CA ASN A 79 4.01 5.76 -2.61
C ASN A 79 4.07 4.57 -3.58
N LEU A 80 3.51 4.69 -4.78
CA LEU A 80 3.55 3.64 -5.79
C LEU A 80 5.00 3.33 -6.22
N ARG A 81 5.83 4.33 -6.40
CA ARG A 81 7.25 4.12 -6.72
C ARG A 81 7.98 3.35 -5.64
N GLU A 82 7.74 3.68 -4.37
CA GLU A 82 8.34 2.94 -3.25
C GLU A 82 7.82 1.50 -3.17
N MET A 83 6.53 1.29 -3.37
CA MET A 83 5.93 -0.04 -3.42
C MET A 83 6.52 -0.89 -4.55
N GLU A 84 6.72 -0.32 -5.73
CA GLU A 84 7.37 -0.99 -6.86
C GLU A 84 8.81 -1.39 -6.55
N LYS A 85 9.58 -0.53 -5.89
CA LYS A 85 10.95 -0.84 -5.46
C LYS A 85 10.98 -2.02 -4.49
N ILE A 86 10.03 -2.08 -3.57
CA ILE A 86 9.92 -3.20 -2.62
C ILE A 86 9.59 -4.50 -3.36
N GLU A 87 8.60 -4.47 -4.25
CA GLU A 87 8.22 -5.65 -5.06
C GLU A 87 9.37 -6.12 -5.95
N GLU A 88 10.07 -5.19 -6.59
CA GLU A 88 11.21 -5.51 -7.44
C GLU A 88 12.35 -6.15 -6.62
N ALA A 89 12.67 -5.60 -5.46
CA ALA A 89 13.70 -6.16 -4.57
C ALA A 89 13.38 -7.61 -4.18
N ILE A 90 12.13 -7.90 -3.86
CA ILE A 90 11.68 -9.27 -3.56
C ILE A 90 11.80 -10.17 -4.79
N SER A 91 11.42 -9.69 -5.96
CA SER A 91 11.46 -10.47 -7.20
C SER A 91 12.87 -10.86 -7.62
N GLN A 92 13.89 -10.12 -7.20
CA GLN A 92 15.29 -10.39 -7.51
C GLN A 92 15.92 -11.46 -6.61
N ILE A 93 15.28 -11.87 -5.54
CA ILE A 93 15.76 -12.97 -4.70
C ILE A 93 15.73 -14.26 -5.52
N GLN A 94 16.83 -15.01 -5.53
CA GLN A 94 16.95 -16.20 -6.37
C GLN A 94 16.15 -17.39 -5.84
N ASP A 95 16.10 -17.57 -4.51
CA ASP A 95 15.35 -18.67 -3.90
C ASP A 95 13.83 -18.42 -3.96
N PRO A 96 13.06 -19.26 -4.65
CA PRO A 96 11.61 -19.11 -4.73
C PRO A 96 10.89 -19.12 -3.39
N MET A 97 11.36 -19.91 -2.44
CA MET A 97 10.73 -20.00 -1.11
C MET A 97 10.98 -18.72 -0.30
N GLU A 98 12.16 -18.15 -0.40
CA GLU A 98 12.48 -16.87 0.23
C GLU A 98 11.64 -15.73 -0.36
N ARG A 99 11.45 -15.71 -1.68
CA ARG A 99 10.53 -14.75 -2.33
C ARG A 99 9.11 -14.91 -1.78
N GLU A 100 8.64 -16.14 -1.71
CA GLU A 100 7.26 -16.42 -1.30
C GLU A 100 6.97 -16.02 0.14
N VAL A 101 7.89 -16.29 1.07
CA VAL A 101 7.70 -15.90 2.48
C VAL A 101 7.61 -14.38 2.64
N LEU A 102 8.40 -13.62 1.89
CA LEU A 102 8.34 -12.16 1.93
C LEU A 102 7.06 -11.64 1.28
N ARG A 103 6.65 -12.21 0.15
CA ARG A 103 5.40 -11.82 -0.50
C ARG A 103 4.19 -12.06 0.39
N LEU A 104 4.08 -13.25 0.96
CA LEU A 104 2.96 -13.60 1.84
C LEU A 104 2.91 -12.68 3.06
N ARG A 105 4.03 -12.41 3.68
CA ARG A 105 4.08 -11.64 4.91
C ARG A 105 3.91 -10.14 4.69
N TYR A 106 4.50 -9.56 3.63
CA TYR A 106 4.59 -8.11 3.45
C TYR A 106 3.76 -7.55 2.30
N ILE A 107 3.48 -8.32 1.26
CA ILE A 107 2.79 -7.86 0.06
C ILE A 107 1.33 -8.33 0.03
N ASP A 108 1.14 -9.64 0.17
CA ASP A 108 -0.18 -10.27 0.07
C ASP A 108 -1.00 -10.08 1.34
N GLY A 109 -2.29 -10.30 1.24
CA GLY A 109 -3.22 -10.15 2.34
C GLY A 109 -3.85 -8.76 2.43
N ALA A 110 -4.51 -8.50 3.54
CA ALA A 110 -5.19 -7.23 3.76
C ALA A 110 -4.20 -6.09 4.04
N CYS A 111 -4.50 -4.88 3.57
CA CYS A 111 -3.64 -3.72 3.79
C CYS A 111 -3.56 -3.28 5.27
N TRP A 112 -4.54 -3.66 6.08
CA TRP A 112 -4.64 -3.29 7.49
C TRP A 112 -4.03 -4.31 8.46
N LYS A 113 -3.63 -5.49 7.98
CA LYS A 113 -3.11 -6.56 8.84
C LYS A 113 -2.12 -7.45 8.10
N SER A 114 -0.97 -7.72 8.72
CA SER A 114 -0.02 -8.74 8.22
C SER A 114 -0.64 -10.13 8.26
N MET A 115 -0.31 -10.95 7.27
CA MET A 115 -0.69 -12.36 7.29
C MET A 115 -0.08 -13.02 8.53
N PRO A 116 -0.88 -13.71 9.38
CA PRO A 116 -0.35 -14.40 10.56
C PRO A 116 0.69 -15.45 10.17
N TRP A 117 1.69 -15.62 11.00
CA TRP A 117 2.76 -16.60 10.73
C TRP A 117 2.26 -18.02 10.57
N GLY A 118 1.22 -18.41 11.30
CA GLY A 118 0.56 -19.70 11.12
C GLY A 118 -0.01 -19.91 9.73
N GLU A 119 -0.62 -18.89 9.16
CA GLU A 119 -1.14 -18.91 7.79
C GLU A 119 -0.02 -18.93 6.76
N VAL A 120 1.06 -18.18 6.98
CA VAL A 120 2.25 -18.22 6.13
C VAL A 120 2.85 -19.63 6.10
N ALA A 121 3.02 -20.25 7.27
CA ALA A 121 3.52 -21.62 7.39
C ALA A 121 2.63 -22.63 6.66
N LEU A 122 1.32 -22.48 6.81
CA LEU A 122 0.34 -23.35 6.15
C LEU A 122 0.46 -23.27 4.62
N ARG A 123 0.65 -22.08 4.06
CA ARG A 123 0.78 -21.87 2.61
C ARG A 123 2.10 -22.38 2.05
N ILE A 124 3.20 -22.26 2.81
CA ILE A 124 4.53 -22.69 2.35
C ILE A 124 4.74 -24.18 2.56
N TYR A 125 4.39 -24.70 3.74
CA TYR A 125 4.69 -26.08 4.15
C TYR A 125 3.48 -27.00 4.21
N GLY A 126 2.28 -26.49 4.05
CA GLY A 126 1.05 -27.27 4.10
C GLY A 126 0.56 -27.59 5.51
N ASP A 127 1.25 -27.14 6.56
CA ASP A 127 0.89 -27.30 7.95
C ASP A 127 1.37 -26.08 8.76
N ASN A 128 0.76 -25.85 9.90
CA ASN A 128 1.12 -24.78 10.82
C ASN A 128 1.52 -25.27 12.21
N ASP A 129 1.99 -26.51 12.30
CA ASP A 129 2.54 -27.05 13.54
C ASP A 129 3.82 -26.28 13.96
N GLU A 130 4.32 -26.58 15.17
CA GLU A 130 5.49 -25.89 15.71
C GLU A 130 6.72 -26.05 14.82
N ARG A 131 6.90 -27.22 14.22
CA ARG A 131 8.01 -27.51 13.29
C ARG A 131 7.93 -26.61 12.04
N CYS A 132 6.75 -26.48 11.44
CA CYS A 132 6.54 -25.63 10.27
C CYS A 132 6.67 -24.14 10.61
N LEU A 133 6.21 -23.71 11.78
CA LEU A 133 6.39 -22.34 12.26
C LEU A 133 7.87 -21.99 12.42
N LEU A 134 8.66 -22.86 13.05
CA LEU A 134 10.11 -22.65 13.20
C LEU A 134 10.81 -22.60 11.84
N ALA A 135 10.44 -23.49 10.92
CA ALA A 135 10.97 -23.49 9.56
C ALA A 135 10.64 -22.17 8.84
N THR A 136 9.43 -21.66 9.02
CA THR A 136 8.98 -20.40 8.45
C THR A 136 9.79 -19.21 8.99
N TYR A 137 10.03 -19.14 10.29
CA TYR A 137 10.85 -18.10 10.90
C TYR A 137 12.30 -18.13 10.39
N ARG A 138 12.88 -19.31 10.24
CA ARG A 138 14.22 -19.47 9.68
C ARG A 138 14.28 -19.05 8.21
N LEU A 139 13.30 -19.44 7.44
CA LEU A 139 13.16 -19.02 6.03
C LEU A 139 13.05 -17.51 5.91
N HIS A 140 12.24 -16.88 6.75
CA HIS A 140 12.09 -15.44 6.80
C HIS A 140 13.42 -14.73 7.12
N SER A 141 14.17 -15.22 8.11
CA SER A 141 15.48 -14.68 8.46
C SER A 141 16.46 -14.76 7.29
N ARG A 142 16.49 -15.89 6.58
CA ARG A 142 17.33 -16.06 5.38
C ARG A 142 16.89 -15.13 4.26
N ALA A 143 15.59 -14.97 4.05
CA ALA A 143 15.04 -14.07 3.04
C ALA A 143 15.44 -12.61 3.31
N LEU A 144 15.36 -12.18 4.57
CA LEU A 144 15.80 -10.83 4.97
C LEU A 144 17.29 -10.62 4.73
N ALA A 145 18.11 -11.62 5.00
CA ALA A 145 19.56 -11.57 4.72
C ALA A 145 19.81 -11.48 3.21
N SER A 146 19.09 -12.26 2.40
CA SER A 146 19.22 -12.24 0.94
C SER A 146 18.84 -10.90 0.34
N ILE A 147 17.75 -10.29 0.80
CA ILE A 147 17.28 -9.00 0.27
C ILE A 147 18.24 -7.86 0.66
N ASN A 148 18.80 -7.89 1.86
CA ASN A 148 19.81 -6.93 2.29
C ASN A 148 21.14 -7.08 1.52
N GLY A 149 21.54 -8.31 1.22
CA GLY A 149 22.76 -8.60 0.48
C GLY A 149 22.74 -8.08 -0.96
N GLN A 150 21.58 -8.00 -1.58
CA GLN A 150 21.43 -7.49 -2.96
C GLN A 150 21.73 -6.00 -3.08
N THR A 151 21.58 -5.22 -2.03
CA THR A 151 21.85 -3.79 -2.05
C THR A 151 23.33 -3.44 -1.90
N VAL A 152 24.15 -4.39 -1.49
CA VAL A 152 25.60 -4.20 -1.30
C VAL A 152 26.40 -4.41 -2.59
N ASN A 153 25.81 -5.04 -3.59
CA ASN A 153 26.49 -5.42 -4.84
C ASN A 153 26.14 -4.50 -6.03
N LEU A 154 25.54 -3.36 -5.77
CA LEU A 154 25.32 -2.31 -6.74
C LEU A 154 26.24 -1.13 -6.44
#